data_1e2f479537d18d7e83b750c542c8305f
#
_entry.id   1e2f479537d18d7e83b750c542c8305f
#
_cell.length_a   1.000
_cell.length_b   1.000
_cell.length_c   1.000
_cell.angle_alpha   90.00
_cell.angle_beta   90.00
_cell.angle_gamma   90.00
#
_symmetry.space_group_name_H-M   'P 1'
#
loop_
_entity.id
_entity.type
_entity.pdbx_description
1 polymer ?
#
loop_
_entity_poly.entity_id
_entity_poly.type
_entity_poly.pdbx_seq_one_letter_code
_entity_poly.pdbx_strand_id
1 'polypeptide(L)'
;MPAMTPHQLKTQQQRHRQQIQNYQHQQLAQELQDTHDYTQHTHGETSPQHAQSLLNLGAWHTANGDYAAAEPLLKQAVHIQRQHNHPNALAQALNQLAINQLHTAQAGKAQRNLEEALTLATEADLTAQIHDDLGNAHYTQENLAQALHHYEQAAARFERLYGMHHPKTAQAYTHAAAVYRQQEHAQEALSILQHTAQILETTAPAHHPSIALAHCELAAAHDALKHYLQAAEHYHQAAQHLARSVGTDHPLYAKYLCRHAYHHLQTHRPEQALTQLHQALLIFMNTYEDDHPIIHNTIQNIVLLMMMTGNDHPD
;
A
#
# COMPACT_ATOMS: atom_id res chain seq x y z
N MET A 1 2.67 -18.97 25.97
CA MET A 1 3.39 -17.78 26.49
C MET A 1 3.30 -17.71 28.02
N PRO A 2 4.30 -17.17 28.75
CA PRO A 2 4.14 -16.86 30.17
C PRO A 2 3.03 -15.80 30.36
N ALA A 3 2.39 -15.80 31.55
CA ALA A 3 1.34 -14.82 31.84
C ALA A 3 1.90 -13.39 31.75
N MET A 4 1.32 -12.58 30.87
CA MET A 4 1.70 -11.18 30.67
C MET A 4 0.82 -10.25 31.48
N THR A 5 1.40 -9.20 32.04
CA THR A 5 0.60 -8.12 32.65
C THR A 5 -0.10 -7.33 31.54
N PRO A 6 -1.22 -6.64 31.84
CA PRO A 6 -1.91 -5.79 30.86
C PRO A 6 -1.00 -4.74 30.19
N HIS A 7 -0.05 -4.20 30.95
CA HIS A 7 0.93 -3.24 30.43
C HIS A 7 1.91 -3.90 29.43
N GLN A 8 2.42 -5.09 29.74
CA GLN A 8 3.31 -5.84 28.85
C GLN A 8 2.61 -6.21 27.55
N LEU A 9 1.36 -6.68 27.62
CA LEU A 9 0.57 -6.99 26.43
C LEU A 9 0.36 -5.76 25.56
N LYS A 10 -0.03 -4.62 26.13
CA LYS A 10 -0.20 -3.36 25.39
C LYS A 10 1.09 -2.94 24.68
N THR A 11 2.22 -3.01 25.40
CA THR A 11 3.54 -2.68 24.86
C THR A 11 3.93 -3.60 23.69
N GLN A 12 3.66 -4.91 23.84
CA GLN A 12 3.92 -5.88 22.76
C GLN A 12 3.06 -5.63 21.54
N GLN A 13 1.77 -5.38 21.69
CA GLN A 13 0.86 -5.06 20.59
C GLN A 13 1.27 -3.77 19.86
N GLN A 14 1.73 -2.75 20.58
CA GLN A 14 2.27 -1.53 19.98
C GLN A 14 3.57 -1.78 19.21
N ARG A 15 4.48 -2.61 19.75
CA ARG A 15 5.72 -3.04 19.06
C ARG A 15 5.40 -3.78 17.78
N HIS A 16 4.47 -4.74 17.80
CA HIS A 16 4.04 -5.47 16.60
C HIS A 16 3.54 -4.52 15.52
N ARG A 17 2.69 -3.57 15.89
CA ARG A 17 2.18 -2.56 14.95
C ARG A 17 3.33 -1.77 14.30
N GLN A 18 4.31 -1.33 15.09
CA GLN A 18 5.46 -0.59 14.58
C GLN A 18 6.34 -1.45 13.66
N GLN A 19 6.53 -2.73 13.99
CA GLN A 19 7.29 -3.67 13.15
C GLN A 19 6.59 -3.93 11.81
N ILE A 20 5.26 -4.06 11.80
CA ILE A 20 4.47 -4.18 10.57
C ILE A 20 4.61 -2.92 9.72
N GLN A 21 4.45 -1.73 10.31
CA GLN A 21 4.61 -0.46 9.61
C GLN A 21 6.02 -0.25 9.04
N ASN A 22 7.05 -0.82 9.67
CA ASN A 22 8.43 -0.77 9.21
C ASN A 22 8.82 -1.94 8.30
N TYR A 23 7.86 -2.78 7.89
CA TYR A 23 8.10 -3.96 7.04
C TYR A 23 9.14 -4.94 7.59
N GLN A 24 9.13 -5.17 8.90
CA GLN A 24 9.99 -6.14 9.59
C GLN A 24 9.27 -7.48 9.77
N HIS A 25 8.93 -8.16 8.65
CA HIS A 25 7.96 -9.25 8.65
C HIS A 25 8.51 -10.64 8.99
N GLN A 26 9.78 -10.93 8.64
CA GLN A 26 10.28 -12.32 8.61
C GLN A 26 10.29 -13.05 9.96
N GLN A 27 10.34 -12.32 11.08
CA GLN A 27 10.36 -12.92 12.44
C GLN A 27 9.08 -12.70 13.24
N LEU A 28 8.12 -11.97 12.65
CA LEU A 28 6.96 -11.46 13.39
C LEU A 28 5.75 -12.42 13.38
N ALA A 29 5.65 -13.31 12.38
CA ALA A 29 4.47 -14.17 12.18
C ALA A 29 4.12 -14.99 13.43
N GLN A 30 5.10 -15.70 13.99
CA GLN A 30 4.88 -16.55 15.15
C GLN A 30 4.55 -15.73 16.41
N GLU A 31 5.21 -14.59 16.62
CA GLU A 31 4.90 -13.69 17.75
C GLU A 31 3.47 -13.14 17.69
N LEU A 32 2.98 -12.82 16.48
CA LEU A 32 1.61 -12.37 16.25
C LEU A 32 0.60 -13.47 16.53
N GLN A 33 0.85 -14.68 16.02
CA GLN A 33 -0.01 -15.83 16.27
C GLN A 33 -0.05 -16.18 17.76
N ASP A 34 1.10 -16.26 18.42
CA ASP A 34 1.17 -16.52 19.87
C ASP A 34 0.44 -15.46 20.69
N THR A 35 0.52 -14.17 20.27
CA THR A 35 -0.21 -13.07 20.93
C THR A 35 -1.71 -13.18 20.71
N HIS A 36 -2.14 -13.59 19.52
CA HIS A 36 -3.54 -13.84 19.19
C HIS A 36 -4.10 -14.96 20.07
N ASP A 37 -3.43 -16.12 20.12
CA ASP A 37 -3.85 -17.29 20.92
C ASP A 37 -3.89 -16.94 22.41
N TYR A 38 -2.87 -16.22 22.90
CA TYR A 38 -2.82 -15.77 24.29
C TYR A 38 -4.00 -14.85 24.65
N THR A 39 -4.32 -13.86 23.80
CA THR A 39 -5.41 -12.93 24.07
C THR A 39 -6.77 -13.60 24.01
N GLN A 40 -6.97 -14.53 23.06
CA GLN A 40 -8.18 -15.33 22.95
C GLN A 40 -8.44 -16.15 24.21
N HIS A 41 -7.44 -16.89 24.68
CA HIS A 41 -7.58 -17.76 25.86
C HIS A 41 -7.68 -16.99 27.18
N THR A 42 -6.95 -15.87 27.33
CA THR A 42 -6.82 -15.16 28.60
C THR A 42 -7.88 -14.09 28.80
N HIS A 43 -8.25 -13.39 27.73
CA HIS A 43 -9.17 -12.25 27.78
C HIS A 43 -10.53 -12.55 27.15
N GLY A 44 -10.65 -13.65 26.42
CA GLY A 44 -11.86 -14.06 25.67
C GLY A 44 -11.98 -13.44 24.29
N GLU A 45 -12.77 -14.12 23.44
CA GLU A 45 -12.92 -13.81 22.01
C GLU A 45 -13.55 -12.43 21.71
N THR A 46 -14.28 -11.87 22.67
CA THR A 46 -14.96 -10.56 22.50
C THR A 46 -14.24 -9.41 23.20
N SER A 47 -13.04 -9.64 23.71
CA SER A 47 -12.28 -8.61 24.43
C SER A 47 -11.61 -7.61 23.48
N PRO A 48 -11.44 -6.33 23.88
CA PRO A 48 -10.67 -5.34 23.12
C PRO A 48 -9.21 -5.76 22.88
N GLN A 49 -8.62 -6.53 23.80
CA GLN A 49 -7.26 -7.06 23.68
C GLN A 49 -7.16 -8.08 22.54
N HIS A 50 -8.17 -8.95 22.42
CA HIS A 50 -8.25 -9.91 21.32
C HIS A 50 -8.50 -9.19 20.00
N ALA A 51 -9.38 -8.19 19.97
CA ALA A 51 -9.59 -7.37 18.76
C ALA A 51 -8.30 -6.70 18.28
N GLN A 52 -7.45 -6.21 19.21
CA GLN A 52 -6.16 -5.61 18.83
C GLN A 52 -5.17 -6.65 18.28
N SER A 53 -5.16 -7.89 18.79
CA SER A 53 -4.31 -8.95 18.24
C SER A 53 -4.78 -9.40 16.85
N LEU A 54 -6.10 -9.51 16.63
CA LEU A 54 -6.71 -9.74 15.31
C LEU A 54 -6.34 -8.64 14.30
N LEU A 55 -6.40 -7.39 14.75
CA LEU A 55 -6.03 -6.24 13.93
C LEU A 55 -4.56 -6.30 13.49
N ASN A 56 -3.65 -6.60 14.42
CA ASN A 56 -2.22 -6.71 14.11
C ASN A 56 -1.95 -7.89 13.17
N LEU A 57 -2.56 -9.05 13.41
CA LEU A 57 -2.41 -10.22 12.56
C LEU A 57 -2.97 -9.98 11.16
N GLY A 58 -4.16 -9.38 11.06
CA GLY A 58 -4.77 -8.99 9.79
C GLY A 58 -3.94 -7.97 9.02
N ALA A 59 -3.41 -6.95 9.70
CA ALA A 59 -2.52 -5.97 9.08
C ALA A 59 -1.21 -6.60 8.57
N TRP A 60 -0.67 -7.59 9.29
CA TRP A 60 0.50 -8.35 8.85
C TRP A 60 0.20 -9.16 7.58
N HIS A 61 -0.93 -9.87 7.53
CA HIS A 61 -1.36 -10.58 6.30
C HIS A 61 -1.53 -9.61 5.13
N THR A 62 -2.19 -8.46 5.34
CA THR A 62 -2.33 -7.42 4.30
C THR A 62 -0.97 -6.95 3.78
N ALA A 63 -0.02 -6.70 4.68
CA ALA A 63 1.31 -6.22 4.32
C ALA A 63 2.17 -7.29 3.60
N ASN A 64 1.86 -8.58 3.76
CA ASN A 64 2.48 -9.69 3.02
C ASN A 64 1.75 -10.04 1.73
N GLY A 65 0.65 -9.36 1.39
CA GLY A 65 -0.14 -9.65 0.19
C GLY A 65 -1.16 -10.78 0.35
N ASP A 66 -1.34 -11.32 1.56
CA ASP A 66 -2.30 -12.38 1.86
C ASP A 66 -3.65 -11.76 2.28
N TYR A 67 -4.30 -11.12 1.31
CA TYR A 67 -5.51 -10.34 1.54
C TYR A 67 -6.72 -11.20 1.94
N ALA A 68 -6.78 -12.44 1.46
CA ALA A 68 -7.85 -13.38 1.78
C ALA A 68 -7.81 -13.82 3.25
N ALA A 69 -6.61 -14.09 3.79
CA ALA A 69 -6.45 -14.39 5.21
C ALA A 69 -6.67 -13.15 6.11
N ALA A 70 -6.31 -11.95 5.63
CA ALA A 70 -6.47 -10.71 6.37
C ALA A 70 -7.94 -10.34 6.61
N GLU A 71 -8.80 -10.50 5.61
CA GLU A 71 -10.17 -9.97 5.62
C GLU A 71 -11.04 -10.47 6.80
N PRO A 72 -11.12 -11.79 7.09
CA PRO A 72 -11.92 -12.28 8.21
C PRO A 72 -11.42 -11.78 9.56
N LEU A 73 -10.10 -11.68 9.75
CA LEU A 73 -9.48 -11.18 10.98
C LEU A 73 -9.83 -9.70 11.22
N LEU A 74 -9.71 -8.87 10.18
CA LEU A 74 -10.02 -7.44 10.23
C LEU A 74 -11.52 -7.20 10.44
N LYS A 75 -12.40 -7.97 9.80
CA LYS A 75 -13.85 -7.90 10.03
C LYS A 75 -14.22 -8.28 11.46
N GLN A 76 -13.60 -9.32 12.02
CA GLN A 76 -13.82 -9.71 13.41
C GLN A 76 -13.31 -8.62 14.37
N ALA A 77 -12.14 -8.02 14.12
CA ALA A 77 -11.65 -6.90 14.92
C ALA A 77 -12.63 -5.72 14.93
N VAL A 78 -13.15 -5.32 13.76
CA VAL A 78 -14.17 -4.26 13.63
C VAL A 78 -15.44 -4.62 14.40
N HIS A 79 -15.92 -5.87 14.28
CA HIS A 79 -17.11 -6.33 14.99
C HIS A 79 -16.96 -6.22 16.51
N ILE A 80 -15.85 -6.68 17.05
CA ILE A 80 -15.57 -6.61 18.50
C ILE A 80 -15.46 -5.15 18.94
N GLN A 81 -14.70 -4.31 18.21
CA GLN A 81 -14.52 -2.90 18.60
C GLN A 81 -15.82 -2.09 18.55
N ARG A 82 -16.78 -2.45 17.70
CA ARG A 82 -18.11 -1.82 17.69
C ARG A 82 -18.93 -2.11 18.93
N GLN A 83 -18.69 -3.23 19.60
CA GLN A 83 -19.36 -3.59 20.87
C GLN A 83 -18.77 -2.85 22.06
N HIS A 84 -17.56 -2.29 21.92
CA HIS A 84 -16.87 -1.55 22.95
C HIS A 84 -16.83 -0.06 22.60
N ASN A 85 -17.05 0.81 23.57
CA ASN A 85 -17.08 2.26 23.36
C ASN A 85 -15.66 2.87 23.29
N HIS A 86 -14.86 2.43 22.30
CA HIS A 86 -13.49 2.89 22.06
C HIS A 86 -13.34 3.44 20.62
N PRO A 87 -13.74 4.70 20.37
CA PRO A 87 -13.85 5.25 19.00
C PRO A 87 -12.54 5.19 18.20
N ASN A 88 -11.39 5.52 18.80
CA ASN A 88 -10.10 5.43 18.09
C ASN A 88 -9.71 3.99 17.72
N ALA A 89 -10.00 3.00 18.57
CA ALA A 89 -9.71 1.60 18.28
C ALA A 89 -10.60 1.08 17.15
N LEU A 90 -11.88 1.49 17.12
CA LEU A 90 -12.78 1.19 15.99
C LEU A 90 -12.32 1.89 14.70
N ALA A 91 -11.96 3.18 14.79
CA ALA A 91 -11.43 3.91 13.63
C ALA A 91 -10.18 3.24 13.05
N GLN A 92 -9.28 2.76 13.91
CA GLN A 92 -8.08 2.05 13.49
C GLN A 92 -8.41 0.71 12.81
N ALA A 93 -9.38 -0.06 13.35
CA ALA A 93 -9.80 -1.32 12.76
C ALA A 93 -10.48 -1.11 11.40
N LEU A 94 -11.34 -0.09 11.26
CA LEU A 94 -11.96 0.30 10.01
C LEU A 94 -10.93 0.74 8.96
N ASN A 95 -9.92 1.51 9.36
CA ASN A 95 -8.84 1.93 8.47
C ASN A 95 -8.06 0.73 7.93
N GLN A 96 -7.67 -0.22 8.77
CA GLN A 96 -6.95 -1.42 8.32
C GLN A 96 -7.81 -2.32 7.42
N LEU A 97 -9.10 -2.47 7.73
CA LEU A 97 -10.03 -3.19 6.85
C LEU A 97 -10.15 -2.50 5.49
N ALA A 98 -10.21 -1.16 5.47
CA ALA A 98 -10.27 -0.39 4.23
C ALA A 98 -9.00 -0.55 3.39
N ILE A 99 -7.82 -0.55 4.00
CA ILE A 99 -6.54 -0.81 3.29
C ILE A 99 -6.60 -2.18 2.61
N ASN A 100 -7.05 -3.23 3.30
CA ASN A 100 -7.21 -4.55 2.69
C ASN A 100 -8.21 -4.53 1.53
N GLN A 101 -9.33 -3.82 1.69
CA GLN A 101 -10.36 -3.67 0.65
C GLN A 101 -9.88 -2.89 -0.58
N LEU A 102 -8.97 -1.92 -0.42
CA LEU A 102 -8.33 -1.25 -1.55
C LEU A 102 -7.48 -2.22 -2.38
N HIS A 103 -6.79 -3.13 -1.72
CA HIS A 103 -6.01 -4.17 -2.42
C HIS A 103 -6.89 -5.20 -3.14
N THR A 104 -8.11 -5.45 -2.65
CA THR A 104 -9.06 -6.41 -3.24
C THR A 104 -10.12 -5.75 -4.14
N ALA A 105 -9.82 -4.58 -4.72
CA ALA A 105 -10.66 -3.83 -5.66
C ALA A 105 -12.04 -3.43 -5.10
N GLN A 106 -12.19 -3.35 -3.77
CA GLN A 106 -13.43 -2.98 -3.10
C GLN A 106 -13.42 -1.49 -2.68
N ALA A 107 -12.95 -0.59 -3.56
CA ALA A 107 -12.72 0.82 -3.24
C ALA A 107 -13.94 1.55 -2.65
N GLY A 108 -15.15 1.26 -3.12
CA GLY A 108 -16.38 1.85 -2.57
C GLY A 108 -16.73 1.37 -1.14
N LYS A 109 -16.31 0.14 -0.74
CA LYS A 109 -16.45 -0.30 0.66
C LYS A 109 -15.35 0.33 1.52
N ALA A 110 -14.12 0.39 1.00
CA ALA A 110 -13.00 1.04 1.67
C ALA A 110 -13.33 2.49 1.99
N GLN A 111 -13.84 3.26 1.02
CA GLN A 111 -14.23 4.66 1.22
C GLN A 111 -15.24 4.81 2.37
N ARG A 112 -16.33 4.02 2.39
CA ARG A 112 -17.32 4.09 3.48
C ARG A 112 -16.72 3.80 4.85
N ASN A 113 -15.85 2.79 4.95
CA ASN A 113 -15.18 2.46 6.20
C ASN A 113 -14.22 3.58 6.65
N LEU A 114 -13.53 4.23 5.71
CA LEU A 114 -12.64 5.36 5.99
C LEU A 114 -13.41 6.62 6.40
N GLU A 115 -14.54 6.91 5.77
CA GLU A 115 -15.43 8.01 6.15
C GLU A 115 -15.98 7.79 7.58
N GLU A 116 -16.43 6.58 7.92
CA GLU A 116 -16.81 6.23 9.30
C GLU A 116 -15.62 6.39 10.25
N ALA A 117 -14.44 5.87 9.90
CA ALA A 117 -13.23 5.99 10.70
C ALA A 117 -12.85 7.46 10.96
N LEU A 118 -12.99 8.32 9.97
CA LEU A 118 -12.68 9.75 10.09
C LEU A 118 -13.57 10.45 11.11
N THR A 119 -14.87 10.07 11.21
CA THR A 119 -15.76 10.63 12.22
C THR A 119 -15.45 10.21 13.65
N LEU A 120 -14.78 9.05 13.81
CA LEU A 120 -14.45 8.45 15.10
C LEU A 120 -13.05 8.80 15.58
N ALA A 121 -12.13 9.10 14.66
CA ALA A 121 -10.72 9.34 14.96
C ALA A 121 -10.53 10.68 15.68
N THR A 122 -9.92 10.64 16.86
CA THR A 122 -9.52 11.82 17.64
C THR A 122 -7.99 11.97 17.73
N GLU A 123 -7.24 10.92 17.40
CA GLU A 123 -5.78 10.96 17.34
C GLU A 123 -5.32 11.60 16.02
N ALA A 124 -4.47 12.62 16.11
CA ALA A 124 -4.04 13.39 14.95
C ALA A 124 -3.27 12.56 13.91
N ASP A 125 -2.44 11.61 14.34
CA ASP A 125 -1.72 10.70 13.44
C ASP A 125 -2.68 9.76 12.70
N LEU A 126 -3.64 9.17 13.40
CA LEU A 126 -4.66 8.31 12.79
C LEU A 126 -5.52 9.09 11.79
N THR A 127 -5.93 10.32 12.15
CA THR A 127 -6.68 11.20 11.24
C THR A 127 -5.90 11.49 9.95
N ALA A 128 -4.58 11.74 10.06
CA ALA A 128 -3.73 11.96 8.90
C ALA A 128 -3.62 10.69 8.03
N GLN A 129 -3.46 9.51 8.64
CA GLN A 129 -3.44 8.23 7.92
C GLN A 129 -4.76 7.98 7.17
N ILE A 130 -5.92 8.21 7.84
CA ILE A 130 -7.23 8.05 7.21
C ILE A 130 -7.40 8.98 6.01
N HIS A 131 -6.90 10.21 6.08
CA HIS A 131 -6.91 11.09 4.91
C HIS A 131 -6.05 10.54 3.76
N ASP A 132 -4.84 10.02 4.03
CA ASP A 132 -4.00 9.41 3.00
C ASP A 132 -4.70 8.21 2.34
N ASP A 133 -5.35 7.35 3.13
CA ASP A 133 -6.09 6.19 2.63
C ASP A 133 -7.40 6.56 1.91
N LEU A 134 -8.08 7.65 2.30
CA LEU A 134 -9.19 8.23 1.51
C LEU A 134 -8.70 8.75 0.16
N GLY A 135 -7.51 9.36 0.14
CA GLY A 135 -6.84 9.73 -1.11
C GLY A 135 -6.64 8.51 -2.01
N ASN A 136 -6.14 7.39 -1.47
CA ASN A 136 -5.98 6.14 -2.20
C ASN A 136 -7.32 5.59 -2.71
N ALA A 137 -8.39 5.66 -1.91
CA ALA A 137 -9.72 5.20 -2.31
C ALA A 137 -10.28 6.03 -3.48
N HIS A 138 -10.16 7.35 -3.42
CA HIS A 138 -10.58 8.24 -4.51
C HIS A 138 -9.71 8.12 -5.75
N TYR A 139 -8.40 7.95 -5.59
CA TYR A 139 -7.47 7.74 -6.70
C TYR A 139 -7.81 6.47 -7.49
N THR A 140 -8.11 5.36 -6.78
CA THR A 140 -8.52 4.09 -7.39
C THR A 140 -9.85 4.20 -8.14
N GLN A 141 -10.71 5.14 -7.74
CA GLN A 141 -11.99 5.44 -8.39
C GLN A 141 -11.86 6.54 -9.47
N GLU A 142 -10.65 6.98 -9.79
CA GLU A 142 -10.34 8.06 -10.75
C GLU A 142 -10.91 9.43 -10.35
N ASN A 143 -11.30 9.60 -9.09
CA ASN A 143 -11.78 10.86 -8.54
C ASN A 143 -10.60 11.75 -8.14
N LEU A 144 -9.81 12.20 -9.13
CA LEU A 144 -8.51 12.84 -8.94
C LEU A 144 -8.56 14.10 -8.06
N ALA A 145 -9.60 14.93 -8.18
CA ALA A 145 -9.74 16.14 -7.38
C ALA A 145 -9.92 15.83 -5.89
N GLN A 146 -10.72 14.80 -5.54
CA GLN A 146 -10.92 14.36 -4.17
C GLN A 146 -9.66 13.65 -3.64
N ALA A 147 -9.00 12.85 -4.47
CA ALA A 147 -7.74 12.21 -4.12
C ALA A 147 -6.69 13.25 -3.72
N LEU A 148 -6.48 14.28 -4.55
CA LEU A 148 -5.53 15.35 -4.28
C LEU A 148 -5.88 16.09 -2.99
N HIS A 149 -7.16 16.49 -2.80
CA HIS A 149 -7.62 17.14 -1.58
C HIS A 149 -7.26 16.33 -0.32
N HIS A 150 -7.51 15.02 -0.33
CA HIS A 150 -7.24 14.16 0.82
C HIS A 150 -5.74 13.95 1.05
N TYR A 151 -4.92 13.79 0.01
CA TYR A 151 -3.46 13.70 0.14
C TYR A 151 -2.84 14.98 0.70
N GLU A 152 -3.32 16.16 0.27
CA GLU A 152 -2.88 17.44 0.81
C GLU A 152 -3.25 17.59 2.29
N GLN A 153 -4.47 17.14 2.68
CA GLN A 153 -4.88 17.12 4.07
C GLN A 153 -3.99 16.17 4.92
N ALA A 154 -3.63 15.02 4.38
CA ALA A 154 -2.71 14.08 5.04
C ALA A 154 -1.32 14.70 5.20
N ALA A 155 -0.75 15.23 4.11
CA ALA A 155 0.58 15.86 4.09
C ALA A 155 0.67 17.01 5.10
N ALA A 156 -0.29 17.94 5.09
CA ALA A 156 -0.32 19.08 6.01
C ALA A 156 -0.43 18.64 7.49
N ARG A 157 -1.16 17.55 7.79
CA ARG A 157 -1.26 17.00 9.13
C ARG A 157 0.03 16.31 9.57
N PHE A 158 0.62 15.48 8.71
CA PHE A 158 1.90 14.84 8.99
C PHE A 158 3.03 15.87 9.15
N GLU A 159 3.04 16.92 8.34
CA GLU A 159 4.01 18.00 8.46
C GLU A 159 3.92 18.72 9.82
N ARG A 160 2.71 19.01 10.30
CA ARG A 160 2.51 19.60 11.65
C ARG A 160 2.94 18.66 12.77
N LEU A 161 2.75 17.35 12.61
CA LEU A 161 3.06 16.35 13.64
C LEU A 161 4.55 16.02 13.70
N TYR A 162 5.18 15.89 12.55
CA TYR A 162 6.51 15.26 12.42
C TYR A 162 7.52 16.13 11.69
N GLY A 163 7.09 17.20 11.03
CA GLY A 163 7.92 18.04 10.18
C GLY A 163 8.00 17.56 8.73
N MET A 164 8.54 18.43 7.86
CA MET A 164 8.65 18.20 6.42
C MET A 164 9.54 17.01 6.04
N HIS A 165 10.59 16.74 6.82
CA HIS A 165 11.54 15.66 6.54
C HIS A 165 11.17 14.29 7.12
N HIS A 166 9.93 14.11 7.54
CA HIS A 166 9.47 12.84 8.08
C HIS A 166 8.98 11.91 6.95
N PRO A 167 9.26 10.58 7.00
CA PRO A 167 8.84 9.64 5.94
C PRO A 167 7.35 9.67 5.61
N LYS A 168 6.46 9.78 6.61
CA LYS A 168 5.02 9.85 6.39
C LYS A 168 4.62 11.12 5.61
N THR A 169 5.27 12.25 5.91
CA THR A 169 5.05 13.52 5.18
C THR A 169 5.48 13.36 3.73
N ALA A 170 6.68 12.82 3.49
CA ALA A 170 7.20 12.58 2.15
C ALA A 170 6.33 11.59 1.37
N GLN A 171 5.81 10.54 2.00
CA GLN A 171 4.91 9.57 1.37
C GLN A 171 3.60 10.23 0.90
N ALA A 172 2.96 11.04 1.75
CA ALA A 172 1.73 11.74 1.37
C ALA A 172 1.94 12.71 0.19
N TYR A 173 3.07 13.43 0.16
CA TYR A 173 3.45 14.24 -1.00
C TYR A 173 3.75 13.40 -2.24
N THR A 174 4.31 12.19 -2.10
CA THR A 174 4.50 11.27 -3.23
C THR A 174 3.16 10.85 -3.84
N HIS A 175 2.16 10.57 -2.99
CA HIS A 175 0.80 10.27 -3.47
C HIS A 175 0.15 11.46 -4.17
N ALA A 176 0.27 12.68 -3.63
CA ALA A 176 -0.21 13.89 -4.28
C ALA A 176 0.46 14.12 -5.65
N ALA A 177 1.77 13.90 -5.73
CA ALA A 177 2.52 14.03 -6.99
C ALA A 177 2.08 13.02 -8.05
N ALA A 178 1.66 11.81 -7.66
CA ALA A 178 1.07 10.85 -8.59
C ALA A 178 -0.23 11.38 -9.23
N VAL A 179 -1.03 12.16 -8.49
CA VAL A 179 -2.22 12.82 -9.02
C VAL A 179 -1.83 13.94 -10.00
N TYR A 180 -0.87 14.80 -9.65
CA TYR A 180 -0.38 15.85 -10.56
C TYR A 180 0.10 15.27 -11.88
N ARG A 181 0.87 14.17 -11.84
CA ARG A 181 1.31 13.47 -13.05
C ARG A 181 0.12 12.97 -13.88
N GLN A 182 -0.90 12.42 -13.25
CA GLN A 182 -2.09 11.92 -13.96
C GLN A 182 -2.94 13.05 -14.56
N GLN A 183 -2.86 14.25 -14.00
CA GLN A 183 -3.45 15.49 -14.54
C GLN A 183 -2.56 16.16 -15.62
N GLU A 184 -1.55 15.46 -16.14
CA GLU A 184 -0.58 15.96 -17.14
C GLU A 184 0.38 17.06 -16.63
N HIS A 185 0.45 17.28 -15.32
CA HIS A 185 1.38 18.21 -14.67
C HIS A 185 2.69 17.49 -14.28
N ALA A 186 3.32 16.83 -15.27
CA ALA A 186 4.47 15.96 -15.01
C ALA A 186 5.70 16.71 -14.48
N GLN A 187 5.88 17.99 -14.82
CA GLN A 187 7.02 18.78 -14.35
C GLN A 187 6.88 19.16 -12.87
N GLU A 188 5.68 19.53 -12.43
CA GLU A 188 5.37 19.79 -11.02
C GLU A 188 5.52 18.52 -10.20
N ALA A 189 4.96 17.41 -10.71
CA ALA A 189 5.12 16.09 -10.09
C ALA A 189 6.60 15.72 -9.91
N LEU A 190 7.42 15.91 -10.95
CA LEU A 190 8.85 15.60 -10.91
C LEU A 190 9.57 16.37 -9.81
N SER A 191 9.30 17.67 -9.66
CA SER A 191 9.92 18.51 -8.62
C SER A 191 9.59 18.01 -7.21
N ILE A 192 8.33 17.67 -6.94
CA ILE A 192 7.90 17.14 -5.65
C ILE A 192 8.55 15.76 -5.41
N LEU A 193 8.54 14.88 -6.39
CA LEU A 193 9.04 13.51 -6.27
C LEU A 193 10.55 13.45 -6.04
N GLN A 194 11.34 14.32 -6.66
CA GLN A 194 12.79 14.41 -6.42
C GLN A 194 13.07 14.72 -4.95
N HIS A 195 12.36 15.68 -4.38
CA HIS A 195 12.51 16.04 -2.98
C HIS A 195 12.05 14.94 -2.03
N THR A 196 10.88 14.34 -2.29
CA THR A 196 10.33 13.28 -1.42
C THR A 196 11.16 12.00 -1.48
N ALA A 197 11.67 11.61 -2.66
CA ALA A 197 12.56 10.46 -2.78
C ALA A 197 13.83 10.63 -1.94
N GLN A 198 14.48 11.79 -2.02
CA GLN A 198 15.67 12.09 -1.20
C GLN A 198 15.37 12.00 0.31
N ILE A 199 14.21 12.51 0.76
CA ILE A 199 13.79 12.38 2.16
C ILE A 199 13.63 10.90 2.52
N LEU A 200 12.87 10.13 1.72
CA LEU A 200 12.60 8.74 2.00
C LEU A 200 13.86 7.88 2.02
N GLU A 201 14.80 8.10 1.10
CA GLU A 201 16.09 7.40 1.09
C GLU A 201 16.92 7.62 2.36
N THR A 202 16.84 8.82 2.94
CA THR A 202 17.66 9.20 4.11
C THR A 202 16.98 8.93 5.44
N THR A 203 15.65 8.90 5.50
CA THR A 203 14.91 8.89 6.77
C THR A 203 14.00 7.67 6.97
N ALA A 204 13.57 7.02 5.88
CA ALA A 204 12.77 5.80 5.98
C ALA A 204 13.66 4.60 6.39
N PRO A 205 13.08 3.57 7.04
CA PRO A 205 13.79 2.31 7.26
C PRO A 205 14.35 1.76 5.95
N ALA A 206 15.54 1.15 6.02
CA ALA A 206 16.21 0.60 4.84
C ALA A 206 15.27 -0.35 4.08
N HIS A 207 15.18 -0.15 2.78
CA HIS A 207 14.30 -0.91 1.88
C HIS A 207 12.79 -0.79 2.18
N HIS A 208 12.34 0.27 2.86
CA HIS A 208 10.91 0.50 3.05
C HIS A 208 10.21 0.66 1.68
N PRO A 209 9.02 0.03 1.44
CA PRO A 209 8.34 0.09 0.14
C PRO A 209 8.01 1.50 -0.36
N SER A 210 7.90 2.49 0.53
CA SER A 210 7.68 3.89 0.14
C SER A 210 8.82 4.47 -0.69
N ILE A 211 10.07 4.00 -0.48
CA ILE A 211 11.23 4.39 -1.29
C ILE A 211 11.02 3.90 -2.73
N ALA A 212 10.64 2.64 -2.89
CA ALA A 212 10.35 2.07 -4.20
C ALA A 212 9.18 2.77 -4.90
N LEU A 213 8.12 3.12 -4.14
CA LEU A 213 7.00 3.87 -4.66
C LEU A 213 7.44 5.24 -5.20
N ALA A 214 8.26 5.98 -4.45
CA ALA A 214 8.78 7.27 -4.90
C ALA A 214 9.59 7.13 -6.20
N HIS A 215 10.44 6.11 -6.31
CA HIS A 215 11.17 5.82 -7.53
C HIS A 215 10.26 5.39 -8.69
N CYS A 216 9.20 4.62 -8.46
CA CYS A 216 8.22 4.29 -9.48
C CYS A 216 7.50 5.54 -10.01
N GLU A 217 7.11 6.46 -9.13
CA GLU A 217 6.46 7.71 -9.55
C GLU A 217 7.44 8.66 -10.25
N LEU A 218 8.72 8.74 -9.80
CA LEU A 218 9.78 9.46 -10.52
C LEU A 218 9.97 8.91 -11.94
N ALA A 219 10.07 7.59 -12.08
CA ALA A 219 10.20 6.95 -13.37
C ALA A 219 9.01 7.29 -14.29
N ALA A 220 7.79 7.20 -13.76
CA ALA A 220 6.59 7.52 -14.53
C ALA A 220 6.49 9.01 -14.89
N ALA A 221 6.98 9.93 -14.03
CA ALA A 221 7.06 11.35 -14.34
C ALA A 221 8.09 11.63 -15.46
N HIS A 222 9.25 10.97 -15.39
CA HIS A 222 10.26 11.03 -16.45
C HIS A 222 9.74 10.44 -17.78
N ASP A 223 8.98 9.34 -17.77
CA ASP A 223 8.36 8.77 -18.96
C ASP A 223 7.37 9.77 -19.60
N ALA A 224 6.53 10.42 -18.79
CA ALA A 224 5.61 11.44 -19.27
C ALA A 224 6.33 12.64 -19.94
N LEU A 225 7.53 12.96 -19.48
CA LEU A 225 8.40 13.99 -20.06
C LEU A 225 9.34 13.44 -21.16
N LYS A 226 9.23 12.16 -21.53
CA LYS A 226 10.08 11.47 -22.52
C LYS A 226 11.58 11.43 -22.13
N HIS A 227 11.87 11.52 -20.84
CA HIS A 227 13.22 11.38 -20.29
C HIS A 227 13.51 9.90 -20.01
N TYR A 228 13.53 9.06 -21.04
CA TYR A 228 13.53 7.60 -20.95
C TYR A 228 14.74 6.99 -20.23
N LEU A 229 15.92 7.62 -20.31
CA LEU A 229 17.10 7.12 -19.61
C LEU A 229 16.97 7.28 -18.08
N GLN A 230 16.47 8.44 -17.62
CA GLN A 230 16.22 8.70 -16.22
C GLN A 230 15.08 7.80 -15.69
N ALA A 231 14.02 7.60 -16.50
CA ALA A 231 12.95 6.67 -16.17
C ALA A 231 13.47 5.25 -15.93
N ALA A 232 14.33 4.73 -16.83
CA ALA A 232 14.92 3.40 -16.69
C ALA A 232 15.75 3.25 -15.42
N GLU A 233 16.53 4.26 -15.06
CA GLU A 233 17.33 4.26 -13.82
C GLU A 233 16.44 4.17 -12.57
N HIS A 234 15.40 4.98 -12.50
CA HIS A 234 14.47 4.97 -11.37
C HIS A 234 13.65 3.67 -11.31
N TYR A 235 13.23 3.07 -12.44
CA TYR A 235 12.64 1.74 -12.43
C TYR A 235 13.61 0.67 -11.91
N HIS A 236 14.89 0.75 -12.23
CA HIS A 236 15.89 -0.16 -11.70
C HIS A 236 16.03 -0.04 -10.17
N GLN A 237 16.09 1.19 -9.67
CA GLN A 237 16.15 1.46 -8.21
C GLN A 237 14.88 0.94 -7.51
N ALA A 238 13.69 1.20 -8.05
CA ALA A 238 12.44 0.69 -7.53
C ALA A 238 12.42 -0.84 -7.43
N ALA A 239 12.89 -1.55 -8.47
CA ALA A 239 12.99 -3.00 -8.47
C ALA A 239 13.89 -3.52 -7.35
N GLN A 240 15.06 -2.90 -7.17
CA GLN A 240 16.01 -3.29 -6.12
C GLN A 240 15.41 -3.12 -4.71
N HIS A 241 14.74 -1.99 -4.47
CA HIS A 241 14.09 -1.74 -3.18
C HIS A 241 12.95 -2.72 -2.91
N LEU A 242 12.07 -2.98 -3.89
CA LEU A 242 10.97 -3.93 -3.73
C LEU A 242 11.46 -5.36 -3.52
N ALA A 243 12.43 -5.83 -4.31
CA ALA A 243 12.97 -7.18 -4.17
C ALA A 243 13.56 -7.43 -2.78
N ARG A 244 14.17 -6.40 -2.17
CA ARG A 244 14.76 -6.50 -0.83
C ARG A 244 13.75 -6.30 0.31
N SER A 245 12.67 -5.56 0.07
CA SER A 245 11.68 -5.25 1.10
C SER A 245 10.59 -6.31 1.21
N VAL A 246 9.94 -6.62 0.11
CA VAL A 246 8.76 -7.51 0.07
C VAL A 246 9.01 -8.80 -0.71
N GLY A 247 10.06 -8.86 -1.52
CA GLY A 247 10.35 -9.99 -2.39
C GLY A 247 9.73 -9.85 -3.79
N THR A 248 10.20 -10.71 -4.71
CA THR A 248 9.79 -10.67 -6.13
C THR A 248 8.41 -11.30 -6.38
N ASP A 249 7.88 -12.08 -5.44
CA ASP A 249 6.59 -12.76 -5.55
C ASP A 249 5.44 -11.95 -4.92
N HIS A 250 5.75 -10.76 -4.41
CA HIS A 250 4.77 -9.89 -3.75
C HIS A 250 3.97 -9.08 -4.78
N PRO A 251 2.65 -8.85 -4.57
CA PRO A 251 1.81 -8.09 -5.52
C PRO A 251 2.27 -6.66 -5.77
N LEU A 252 2.98 -6.03 -4.83
CA LEU A 252 3.61 -4.72 -5.08
C LEU A 252 4.70 -4.80 -6.16
N TYR A 253 5.47 -5.91 -6.19
CA TYR A 253 6.46 -6.13 -7.24
C TYR A 253 5.78 -6.34 -8.60
N ALA A 254 4.66 -7.06 -8.64
CA ALA A 254 3.87 -7.23 -9.87
C ALA A 254 3.29 -5.89 -10.39
N LYS A 255 2.80 -5.03 -9.49
CA LYS A 255 2.36 -3.67 -9.88
C LYS A 255 3.50 -2.83 -10.46
N TYR A 256 4.70 -2.96 -9.89
CA TYR A 256 5.91 -2.36 -10.47
C TYR A 256 6.19 -2.90 -11.86
N LEU A 257 6.14 -4.23 -12.08
CA LEU A 257 6.38 -4.84 -13.39
C LEU A 257 5.42 -4.31 -14.46
N CYS A 258 4.15 -4.11 -14.14
CA CYS A 258 3.18 -3.51 -15.05
C CYS A 258 3.57 -2.08 -15.48
N ARG A 259 4.05 -1.26 -14.52
CA ARG A 259 4.51 0.11 -14.82
C ARG A 259 5.78 0.10 -15.67
N HIS A 260 6.73 -0.78 -15.36
CA HIS A 260 7.97 -0.91 -16.13
C HIS A 260 7.71 -1.51 -17.53
N ALA A 261 6.70 -2.38 -17.68
CA ALA A 261 6.25 -2.83 -19.00
C ALA A 261 5.77 -1.65 -19.86
N TYR A 262 5.03 -0.71 -19.28
CA TYR A 262 4.62 0.51 -19.99
C TYR A 262 5.84 1.33 -20.46
N HIS A 263 6.88 1.48 -19.63
CA HIS A 263 8.15 2.12 -20.05
C HIS A 263 8.78 1.39 -21.25
N HIS A 264 8.79 0.06 -21.26
CA HIS A 264 9.30 -0.70 -22.40
C HIS A 264 8.50 -0.45 -23.67
N LEU A 265 7.18 -0.26 -23.58
CA LEU A 265 6.35 0.13 -24.73
C LEU A 265 6.71 1.52 -25.25
N GLN A 266 6.91 2.51 -24.36
CA GLN A 266 7.32 3.86 -24.73
C GLN A 266 8.70 3.90 -25.41
N THR A 267 9.54 2.91 -25.13
CA THR A 267 10.91 2.79 -25.68
C THR A 267 11.00 1.77 -26.82
N HIS A 268 9.87 1.37 -27.41
CA HIS A 268 9.79 0.41 -28.52
C HIS A 268 10.42 -0.96 -28.23
N ARG A 269 10.19 -1.50 -27.02
CA ARG A 269 10.68 -2.82 -26.60
C ARG A 269 9.51 -3.75 -26.17
N PRO A 270 8.63 -4.11 -27.11
CA PRO A 270 7.39 -4.83 -26.78
C PRO A 270 7.62 -6.24 -26.22
N GLU A 271 8.69 -6.94 -26.62
CA GLU A 271 9.01 -8.28 -26.10
C GLU A 271 9.37 -8.23 -24.59
N GLN A 272 10.12 -7.19 -24.18
CA GLN A 272 10.45 -6.98 -22.78
C GLN A 272 9.21 -6.61 -21.98
N ALA A 273 8.32 -5.78 -22.52
CA ALA A 273 7.04 -5.46 -21.91
C ALA A 273 6.18 -6.71 -21.72
N LEU A 274 6.10 -7.57 -22.72
CA LEU A 274 5.35 -8.83 -22.66
C LEU A 274 5.90 -9.77 -21.60
N THR A 275 7.22 -9.90 -21.50
CA THR A 275 7.89 -10.72 -20.45
C THR A 275 7.51 -10.25 -19.05
N GLN A 276 7.51 -8.93 -18.83
CA GLN A 276 7.17 -8.37 -17.52
C GLN A 276 5.69 -8.51 -17.17
N LEU A 277 4.80 -8.31 -18.15
CA LEU A 277 3.37 -8.51 -17.94
C LEU A 277 3.03 -9.97 -17.64
N HIS A 278 3.68 -10.94 -18.28
CA HIS A 278 3.51 -12.36 -17.94
C HIS A 278 3.99 -12.68 -16.52
N GLN A 279 5.14 -12.15 -16.10
CA GLN A 279 5.62 -12.30 -14.74
C GLN A 279 4.65 -11.66 -13.73
N ALA A 280 4.17 -10.46 -14.00
CA ALA A 280 3.18 -9.79 -13.15
C ALA A 280 1.88 -10.61 -13.04
N LEU A 281 1.40 -11.16 -14.16
CA LEU A 281 0.19 -11.98 -14.20
C LEU A 281 0.32 -13.22 -13.31
N LEU A 282 1.44 -13.92 -13.35
CA LEU A 282 1.69 -15.10 -12.50
C LEU A 282 1.63 -14.75 -11.01
N ILE A 283 2.21 -13.62 -10.62
CA ILE A 283 2.16 -13.16 -9.23
C ILE A 283 0.72 -12.80 -8.83
N PHE A 284 -0.02 -12.10 -9.70
CA PHE A 284 -1.42 -11.73 -9.41
C PHE A 284 -2.33 -12.94 -9.29
N MET A 285 -2.18 -13.94 -10.16
CA MET A 285 -2.96 -15.20 -10.09
C MET A 285 -2.69 -16.01 -8.82
N ASN A 286 -1.48 -15.91 -8.26
CA ASN A 286 -1.14 -16.54 -6.98
C ASN A 286 -1.65 -15.76 -5.76
N THR A 287 -2.03 -14.48 -5.94
CA THR A 287 -2.37 -13.56 -4.82
C THR A 287 -3.86 -13.26 -4.74
N TYR A 288 -4.52 -13.11 -5.88
CA TYR A 288 -5.90 -12.66 -5.97
C TYR A 288 -6.82 -13.78 -6.48
N GLU A 289 -8.11 -13.65 -6.21
CA GLU A 289 -9.14 -14.50 -6.82
C GLU A 289 -9.21 -14.24 -8.34
N ASP A 290 -9.65 -15.27 -9.10
CA ASP A 290 -9.60 -15.27 -10.57
C ASP A 290 -10.42 -14.13 -11.22
N ASP A 291 -11.45 -13.62 -10.54
CA ASP A 291 -12.32 -12.53 -10.99
C ASP A 291 -11.76 -11.13 -10.66
N HIS A 292 -10.58 -11.04 -10.04
CA HIS A 292 -10.00 -9.76 -9.65
C HIS A 292 -9.67 -8.90 -10.89
N PRO A 293 -10.11 -7.61 -10.93
CA PRO A 293 -9.94 -6.75 -12.12
C PRO A 293 -8.49 -6.61 -12.60
N ILE A 294 -7.50 -6.67 -11.70
CA ILE A 294 -6.09 -6.54 -12.06
C ILE A 294 -5.63 -7.71 -12.96
N ILE A 295 -6.16 -8.92 -12.74
CA ILE A 295 -5.86 -10.10 -13.56
C ILE A 295 -6.42 -9.88 -14.97
N HIS A 296 -7.71 -9.53 -15.07
CA HIS A 296 -8.36 -9.26 -16.34
C HIS A 296 -7.67 -8.14 -17.14
N ASN A 297 -7.33 -7.01 -16.48
CA ASN A 297 -6.64 -5.90 -17.11
C ASN A 297 -5.24 -6.31 -17.60
N THR A 298 -4.52 -7.12 -16.81
CA THR A 298 -3.19 -7.59 -17.21
C THR A 298 -3.28 -8.54 -18.41
N ILE A 299 -4.26 -9.46 -18.44
CA ILE A 299 -4.51 -10.34 -19.59
C ILE A 299 -4.87 -9.52 -20.82
N GLN A 300 -5.74 -8.52 -20.72
CA GLN A 300 -6.11 -7.66 -21.84
C GLN A 300 -4.88 -6.92 -22.41
N ASN A 301 -4.02 -6.40 -21.54
CA ASN A 301 -2.78 -5.73 -21.98
C ASN A 301 -1.82 -6.70 -22.71
N ILE A 302 -1.69 -7.94 -22.23
CA ILE A 302 -0.91 -8.99 -22.90
C ILE A 302 -1.49 -9.29 -24.27
N VAL A 303 -2.80 -9.52 -24.39
CA VAL A 303 -3.48 -9.84 -25.67
C VAL A 303 -3.32 -8.71 -26.66
N LEU A 304 -3.56 -7.46 -26.24
CA LEU A 304 -3.39 -6.29 -27.10
C LEU A 304 -1.94 -6.18 -27.63
N LEU A 305 -0.96 -6.40 -26.74
CA LEU A 305 0.44 -6.33 -27.12
C LEU A 305 0.84 -7.45 -28.10
N MET A 306 0.35 -8.66 -27.89
CA MET A 306 0.57 -9.79 -28.80
C MET A 306 -0.06 -9.53 -30.19
N MET A 307 -1.25 -8.92 -30.25
CA MET A 307 -1.88 -8.54 -31.53
C MET A 307 -1.06 -7.47 -32.26
N MET A 308 -0.47 -6.52 -31.55
CA MET A 308 0.38 -5.48 -32.14
C MET A 308 1.69 -6.06 -32.69
N THR A 309 2.32 -6.96 -31.93
CA THR A 309 3.61 -7.59 -32.33
C THR A 309 3.46 -8.71 -33.35
N GLY A 310 2.32 -9.44 -33.33
CA GLY A 310 2.05 -10.54 -34.28
C GLY A 310 1.68 -10.07 -35.72
N ASN A 311 1.27 -8.82 -35.87
CA ASN A 311 1.00 -8.22 -37.18
C ASN A 311 2.25 -7.62 -37.89
N ASP A 312 3.39 -7.55 -37.17
CA ASP A 312 4.64 -7.01 -37.71
C ASP A 312 5.54 -8.06 -38.41
N HIS A 313 5.07 -9.30 -38.63
CA HIS A 313 5.69 -10.26 -39.53
C HIS A 313 4.97 -10.22 -40.89
N PRO A 314 5.43 -9.40 -41.87
CA PRO A 314 5.03 -9.61 -43.25
C PRO A 314 5.68 -10.91 -43.74
N ASP A 315 4.87 -11.81 -44.31
CA ASP A 315 5.27 -12.99 -45.07
C ASP A 315 6.31 -12.68 -46.15
#